data_1be5ee737a11a33d5f7fda235af57dc3
#
_entry.id   1be5ee737a11a33d5f7fda235af57dc3
#
_cell.length_a   1.000
_cell.length_b   1.000
_cell.length_c   1.000
_cell.angle_alpha   90.00
_cell.angle_beta   90.00
_cell.angle_gamma   90.00
#
_symmetry.space_group_name_H-M   'P 1'
#
loop_
_entity.id
_entity.type
_entity.pdbx_description
1 polymer ?
#
loop_
_entity_poly.entity_id
_entity_poly.type
_entity_poly.pdbx_seq_one_letter_code
_entity_poly.pdbx_strand_id
1 'polypeptide(L)'
;NFIQKTFSLQNDRTGGGKEFWFMTRTDGFAAFAYRMTQKQSTEKRFEQGELRSEFALMFVKMAQLPHKGKFVYADPFAGHGSIPKVLSEECSGCTIYASDIDNDLVGKMAQKFNGNRMIRVRQSDATNLSFFKDNSVDCVISDPPWGDFEKEIDIPLLYKKMLVEFDRILKDEGKLCILTGAKNHFEQAVKENKTFSKNSQNPDFKTDVLVNGKKASIYLLKK
;
A
#
# COMPACT_ATOMS: atom_id res chain seq x y z
N ASN A 1 41.00 1.73 6.23
CA ASN A 1 40.02 2.80 6.16
C ASN A 1 40.17 3.65 7.44
N PHE A 2 39.95 4.95 7.36
CA PHE A 2 40.15 5.92 8.48
C PHE A 2 39.39 5.50 9.74
N ILE A 3 38.12 5.17 9.63
CA ILE A 3 37.26 4.75 10.76
C ILE A 3 37.82 3.49 11.46
N GLN A 4 38.25 2.49 10.68
CA GLN A 4 38.84 1.28 11.25
C GLN A 4 40.11 1.57 12.07
N LYS A 5 40.98 2.44 11.56
CA LYS A 5 42.23 2.82 12.26
C LYS A 5 41.96 3.67 13.47
N THR A 6 41.05 4.67 13.37
CA THR A 6 40.81 5.63 14.46
C THR A 6 40.09 4.99 15.65
N PHE A 7 39.18 4.05 15.39
CA PHE A 7 38.34 3.44 16.43
C PHE A 7 38.69 1.97 16.70
N SER A 8 39.81 1.46 16.17
CA SER A 8 40.24 0.07 16.30
C SER A 8 39.16 -0.96 15.96
N LEU A 9 38.34 -0.64 14.95
CA LEU A 9 37.22 -1.50 14.51
C LEU A 9 37.69 -2.49 13.44
N GLN A 10 37.21 -3.72 13.54
CA GLN A 10 37.37 -4.73 12.50
C GLN A 10 36.15 -4.74 11.60
N ASN A 11 36.36 -4.91 10.28
CA ASN A 11 35.29 -5.06 9.31
C ASN A 11 34.77 -6.50 9.38
N ASP A 12 33.58 -6.69 9.93
CA ASP A 12 32.92 -7.98 9.95
C ASP A 12 32.00 -8.14 8.73
N ARG A 13 32.37 -9.04 7.83
CA ARG A 13 31.56 -9.38 6.63
C ARG A 13 30.60 -10.55 6.89
N THR A 14 30.63 -11.15 8.09
CA THR A 14 29.78 -12.30 8.44
C THR A 14 28.38 -11.89 8.88
N GLY A 15 28.17 -10.60 9.16
CA GLY A 15 26.87 -10.03 9.50
C GLY A 15 26.52 -10.13 10.99
N GLY A 16 27.43 -10.60 11.86
CA GLY A 16 27.23 -10.67 13.31
C GLY A 16 27.59 -9.41 14.09
N GLY A 17 28.24 -8.45 13.43
CA GLY A 17 28.73 -7.22 14.06
C GLY A 17 27.72 -6.08 14.11
N LYS A 18 28.10 -5.02 14.82
CA LYS A 18 27.34 -3.77 14.81
C LYS A 18 27.46 -3.09 13.45
N GLU A 19 26.32 -2.71 12.85
CA GLU A 19 26.26 -2.14 11.51
C GLU A 19 26.01 -0.64 11.59
N PHE A 20 26.94 0.14 11.01
CA PHE A 20 26.85 1.59 10.91
C PHE A 20 26.72 1.99 9.45
N TRP A 21 25.81 2.90 9.16
CA TRP A 21 25.56 3.44 7.84
C TRP A 21 25.96 4.90 7.79
N PHE A 22 26.79 5.26 6.83
CA PHE A 22 27.07 6.64 6.49
C PHE A 22 26.54 6.92 5.09
N MET A 23 25.57 7.80 5.00
CA MET A 23 24.90 8.15 3.75
C MET A 23 25.18 9.61 3.43
N THR A 24 25.56 9.87 2.19
CA THR A 24 25.69 11.23 1.66
C THR A 24 24.88 11.38 0.39
N ARG A 25 24.37 12.57 0.16
CA ARG A 25 23.65 12.93 -1.05
C ARG A 25 24.33 14.12 -1.73
N THR A 26 24.11 14.27 -3.02
CA THR A 26 24.69 15.36 -3.82
C THR A 26 24.16 16.75 -3.45
N ASP A 27 23.02 16.82 -2.75
CA ASP A 27 22.42 18.05 -2.21
C ASP A 27 23.02 18.51 -0.88
N GLY A 28 24.13 17.89 -0.43
CA GLY A 28 24.81 18.20 0.82
C GLY A 28 24.24 17.50 2.05
N PHE A 29 23.17 16.73 1.92
CA PHE A 29 22.65 15.93 3.05
C PHE A 29 23.65 14.83 3.42
N ALA A 30 23.93 14.69 4.72
CA ALA A 30 24.70 13.60 5.29
C ALA A 30 23.99 13.02 6.52
N ALA A 31 23.92 11.71 6.62
CA ALA A 31 23.36 11.01 7.76
C ALA A 31 24.28 9.88 8.22
N PHE A 32 24.34 9.72 9.55
CA PHE A 32 24.99 8.59 10.20
C PHE A 32 23.92 7.82 10.97
N ALA A 33 23.81 6.54 10.70
CA ALA A 33 22.81 5.69 11.33
C ALA A 33 23.45 4.41 11.91
N TYR A 34 22.91 3.94 13.01
CA TYR A 34 23.25 2.66 13.63
C TYR A 34 22.08 1.70 13.48
N ARG A 35 22.34 0.51 12.94
CA ARG A 35 21.30 -0.52 12.85
C ARG A 35 21.06 -1.14 14.22
N MET A 36 19.86 -0.97 14.73
CA MET A 36 19.44 -1.55 16.01
C MET A 36 18.92 -2.98 15.90
N THR A 37 18.53 -3.41 14.69
CA THR A 37 18.00 -4.76 14.43
C THR A 37 19.08 -5.65 13.83
N GLN A 38 19.10 -6.94 14.21
CA GLN A 38 19.97 -7.91 13.55
C GLN A 38 19.52 -8.10 12.09
N LYS A 39 20.51 -8.21 11.18
CA LYS A 39 20.24 -8.56 9.80
C LYS A 39 19.69 -10.00 9.76
N GLN A 40 18.43 -10.17 9.40
CA GLN A 40 17.93 -11.51 9.14
C GLN A 40 18.58 -12.02 7.85
N SER A 41 19.18 -13.19 7.92
CA SER A 41 19.89 -13.82 6.78
C SER A 41 18.98 -14.21 5.61
N THR A 42 17.67 -14.07 5.77
CA THR A 42 16.65 -14.29 4.77
C THR A 42 15.97 -12.97 4.41
N GLU A 43 16.64 -12.12 3.64
CA GLU A 43 15.87 -11.11 2.88
C GLU A 43 14.96 -11.92 1.94
N LYS A 44 13.67 -11.94 2.27
CA LYS A 44 12.63 -12.50 1.40
C LYS A 44 12.80 -11.83 0.03
N ARG A 45 12.98 -12.62 -1.02
CA ARG A 45 12.91 -12.10 -2.38
C ARG A 45 11.46 -11.68 -2.60
N PHE A 46 11.24 -10.39 -2.80
CA PHE A 46 9.92 -9.88 -3.15
C PHE A 46 9.60 -10.28 -4.59
N GLU A 47 8.37 -10.71 -4.81
CA GLU A 47 7.88 -10.91 -6.17
C GLU A 47 7.65 -9.54 -6.84
N GLN A 48 7.63 -9.52 -8.16
CA GLN A 48 7.37 -8.29 -8.91
C GLN A 48 5.99 -7.74 -8.51
N GLY A 49 5.92 -6.45 -8.17
CA GLY A 49 4.68 -5.81 -7.72
C GLY A 49 4.33 -6.07 -6.24
N GLU A 50 5.09 -6.90 -5.51
CA GLU A 50 4.83 -7.09 -4.08
C GLU A 50 5.24 -5.84 -3.27
N LEU A 51 4.29 -5.28 -2.55
CA LEU A 51 4.54 -4.17 -1.64
C LEU A 51 5.25 -4.68 -0.38
N ARG A 52 6.34 -4.04 0.03
CA ARG A 52 7.07 -4.40 1.26
C ARG A 52 6.20 -4.18 2.49
N SER A 53 6.30 -5.08 3.46
CA SER A 53 5.48 -5.06 4.68
C SER A 53 5.61 -3.74 5.45
N GLU A 54 6.81 -3.16 5.51
CA GLU A 54 7.09 -1.89 6.20
C GLU A 54 6.38 -0.73 5.50
N PHE A 55 6.34 -0.76 4.16
CA PHE A 55 5.64 0.25 3.38
C PHE A 55 4.12 0.09 3.50
N ALA A 56 3.62 -1.14 3.45
CA ALA A 56 2.20 -1.43 3.67
C ALA A 56 1.76 -0.97 5.08
N LEU A 57 2.61 -1.18 6.11
CA LEU A 57 2.34 -0.68 7.47
C LEU A 57 2.28 0.85 7.51
N MET A 58 3.25 1.53 6.91
CA MET A 58 3.23 2.99 6.81
C MET A 58 1.95 3.47 6.12
N PHE A 59 1.57 2.86 4.99
CA PHE A 59 0.37 3.22 4.24
C PHE A 59 -0.92 3.03 5.07
N VAL A 60 -1.06 1.88 5.75
CA VAL A 60 -2.20 1.61 6.65
C VAL A 60 -2.24 2.61 7.81
N LYS A 61 -1.09 2.95 8.42
CA LYS A 61 -1.04 3.97 9.49
C LYS A 61 -1.43 5.36 9.00
N MET A 62 -1.00 5.75 7.80
CA MET A 62 -1.37 7.04 7.19
C MET A 62 -2.88 7.13 6.92
N ALA A 63 -3.54 6.02 6.61
CA ALA A 63 -4.99 5.97 6.41
C ALA A 63 -5.78 6.28 7.69
N GLN A 64 -5.15 6.26 8.87
CA GLN A 64 -5.78 6.56 10.17
C GLN A 64 -7.10 5.80 10.37
N LEU A 65 -7.06 4.48 10.15
CA LEU A 65 -8.23 3.64 10.27
C LEU A 65 -8.51 3.28 11.73
N PRO A 66 -9.76 3.06 12.11
CA PRO A 66 -10.10 2.55 13.43
C PRO A 66 -9.47 1.18 13.69
N HIS A 67 -8.84 1.02 14.86
CA HIS A 67 -8.14 -0.22 15.22
C HIS A 67 -9.04 -1.29 15.84
N LYS A 68 -10.25 -0.93 16.28
CA LYS A 68 -11.22 -1.84 16.91
C LYS A 68 -12.63 -1.55 16.45
N GLY A 69 -13.39 -2.58 16.12
CA GLY A 69 -14.80 -2.45 15.77
C GLY A 69 -15.20 -3.28 14.56
N LYS A 70 -16.49 -3.26 14.27
CA LYS A 70 -17.08 -3.98 13.12
C LYS A 70 -16.97 -3.12 11.85
N PHE A 71 -15.76 -2.87 11.40
CA PHE A 71 -15.48 -2.12 10.16
C PHE A 71 -15.29 -3.08 9.00
N VAL A 72 -15.65 -2.62 7.81
CA VAL A 72 -15.44 -3.32 6.54
C VAL A 72 -14.39 -2.57 5.72
N TYR A 73 -13.29 -3.24 5.48
CA TYR A 73 -12.19 -2.73 4.65
C TYR A 73 -12.11 -3.52 3.35
N ALA A 74 -11.76 -2.85 2.26
CA ALA A 74 -11.58 -3.48 0.95
C ALA A 74 -10.25 -3.08 0.33
N ASP A 75 -9.54 -4.08 -0.20
CA ASP A 75 -8.40 -3.92 -1.10
C ASP A 75 -8.72 -4.62 -2.42
N PRO A 76 -9.22 -3.87 -3.43
CA PRO A 76 -9.63 -4.44 -4.72
C PRO A 76 -8.48 -4.78 -5.67
N PHE A 77 -7.24 -4.40 -5.35
CA PHE A 77 -6.02 -4.73 -6.07
C PHE A 77 -5.00 -5.35 -5.11
N ALA A 78 -5.44 -6.40 -4.39
CA ALA A 78 -4.69 -6.92 -3.26
C ALA A 78 -3.37 -7.62 -3.62
N GLY A 79 -3.20 -8.05 -4.88
CA GLY A 79 -1.98 -8.65 -5.37
C GLY A 79 -1.49 -9.81 -4.48
N HIS A 80 -0.31 -9.66 -3.91
CA HIS A 80 0.26 -10.64 -2.97
C HIS A 80 -0.29 -10.54 -1.54
N GLY A 81 -1.25 -9.64 -1.28
CA GLY A 81 -1.94 -9.50 0.00
C GLY A 81 -1.12 -8.79 1.09
N SER A 82 -0.23 -7.86 0.73
CA SER A 82 0.58 -7.12 1.72
C SER A 82 -0.27 -6.18 2.57
N ILE A 83 -1.18 -5.42 1.95
CA ILE A 83 -2.09 -4.51 2.66
C ILE A 83 -3.10 -5.29 3.52
N PRO A 84 -3.82 -6.30 3.02
CA PRO A 84 -4.73 -7.12 3.83
C PRO A 84 -4.06 -7.78 5.04
N LYS A 85 -2.80 -8.26 4.87
CA LYS A 85 -2.01 -8.81 5.98
C LYS A 85 -1.83 -7.80 7.09
N VAL A 86 -1.33 -6.62 6.77
CA VAL A 86 -1.08 -5.55 7.75
C VAL A 86 -2.39 -5.09 8.40
N LEU A 87 -3.48 -4.93 7.62
CA LEU A 87 -4.79 -4.59 8.19
C LEU A 87 -5.23 -5.61 9.23
N SER A 88 -5.02 -6.91 8.99
CA SER A 88 -5.39 -7.96 9.95
C SER A 88 -4.52 -8.01 11.20
N GLU A 89 -3.31 -7.46 11.14
CA GLU A 89 -2.40 -7.33 12.28
C GLU A 89 -2.69 -6.07 13.11
N GLU A 90 -3.12 -4.99 12.46
CA GLU A 90 -3.33 -3.67 13.09
C GLU A 90 -4.76 -3.45 13.58
N CYS A 91 -5.75 -4.17 13.06
CA CYS A 91 -7.15 -3.98 13.39
C CYS A 91 -7.74 -5.25 14.00
N SER A 92 -8.68 -5.10 14.94
CA SER A 92 -9.41 -6.21 15.55
C SER A 92 -10.91 -6.07 15.37
N GLY A 93 -11.59 -7.17 15.04
CA GLY A 93 -13.05 -7.22 14.86
C GLY A 93 -13.54 -6.68 13.51
N CYS A 94 -12.63 -6.30 12.61
CA CYS A 94 -12.98 -5.87 11.27
C CYS A 94 -13.14 -7.05 10.29
N THR A 95 -13.75 -6.78 9.14
CA THR A 95 -13.77 -7.69 7.99
C THR A 95 -12.99 -7.04 6.84
N ILE A 96 -12.03 -7.77 6.28
CA ILE A 96 -11.14 -7.30 5.24
C ILE A 96 -11.42 -8.10 3.97
N TYR A 97 -11.87 -7.45 2.93
CA TYR A 97 -12.04 -8.06 1.61
C TYR A 97 -10.77 -7.79 0.79
N ALA A 98 -10.06 -8.86 0.47
CA ALA A 98 -8.88 -8.85 -0.40
C ALA A 98 -9.27 -9.45 -1.73
N SER A 99 -9.22 -8.68 -2.80
CA SER A 99 -9.57 -9.19 -4.12
C SER A 99 -8.59 -8.75 -5.19
N ASP A 100 -8.51 -9.55 -6.23
CA ASP A 100 -7.70 -9.28 -7.42
C ASP A 100 -8.39 -9.86 -8.65
N ILE A 101 -8.08 -9.35 -9.83
CA ILE A 101 -8.57 -9.90 -11.09
C ILE A 101 -7.79 -11.17 -11.48
N ASP A 102 -6.53 -11.26 -11.06
CA ASP A 102 -5.64 -12.38 -11.33
C ASP A 102 -5.97 -13.59 -10.42
N ASN A 103 -6.46 -14.66 -11.05
CA ASN A 103 -6.85 -15.87 -10.34
C ASN A 103 -5.69 -16.58 -9.63
N ASP A 104 -4.48 -16.50 -10.16
CA ASP A 104 -3.29 -17.12 -9.55
C ASP A 104 -2.89 -16.39 -8.26
N LEU A 105 -2.95 -15.05 -8.27
CA LEU A 105 -2.73 -14.23 -7.07
C LEU A 105 -3.81 -14.50 -6.02
N VAL A 106 -5.07 -14.60 -6.44
CA VAL A 106 -6.19 -14.97 -5.55
C VAL A 106 -5.97 -16.34 -4.91
N GLY A 107 -5.54 -17.34 -5.70
CA GLY A 107 -5.21 -18.67 -5.17
C GLY A 107 -4.09 -18.65 -4.13
N LYS A 108 -3.01 -17.93 -4.41
CA LYS A 108 -1.89 -17.73 -3.45
C LYS A 108 -2.34 -17.01 -2.18
N MET A 109 -3.17 -15.95 -2.31
CA MET A 109 -3.73 -15.24 -1.15
C MET A 109 -4.65 -16.13 -0.32
N ALA A 110 -5.49 -16.94 -0.95
CA ALA A 110 -6.38 -17.86 -0.24
C ALA A 110 -5.60 -18.88 0.60
N GLN A 111 -4.49 -19.40 0.08
CA GLN A 111 -3.58 -20.26 0.85
C GLN A 111 -2.89 -19.48 1.98
N LYS A 112 -2.35 -18.31 1.71
CA LYS A 112 -1.64 -17.44 2.66
C LYS A 112 -2.51 -17.07 3.86
N PHE A 113 -3.78 -16.79 3.63
CA PHE A 113 -4.73 -16.34 4.65
C PHE A 113 -5.67 -17.44 5.16
N ASN A 114 -5.37 -18.69 4.82
CA ASN A 114 -6.17 -19.82 5.33
C ASN A 114 -6.22 -19.81 6.87
N GLY A 115 -7.44 -19.90 7.41
CA GLY A 115 -7.68 -19.82 8.85
C GLY A 115 -7.77 -18.39 9.42
N ASN A 116 -7.42 -17.35 8.70
CA ASN A 116 -7.63 -15.96 9.13
C ASN A 116 -9.11 -15.58 9.00
N ARG A 117 -9.81 -15.43 10.14
CA ARG A 117 -11.25 -15.15 10.16
C ARG A 117 -11.63 -13.74 9.75
N MET A 118 -10.68 -12.80 9.70
CA MET A 118 -10.92 -11.41 9.32
C MET A 118 -10.83 -11.19 7.81
N ILE A 119 -10.00 -11.98 7.09
CA ILE A 119 -9.75 -11.77 5.66
C ILE A 119 -10.67 -12.64 4.83
N ARG A 120 -11.30 -12.03 3.83
CA ARG A 120 -12.15 -12.66 2.82
C ARG A 120 -11.50 -12.48 1.46
N VAL A 121 -10.90 -13.54 0.94
CA VAL A 121 -10.24 -13.53 -0.38
C VAL A 121 -11.26 -13.82 -1.48
N ARG A 122 -11.21 -13.08 -2.59
CA ARG A 122 -12.13 -13.23 -3.71
C ARG A 122 -11.49 -12.79 -5.03
N GLN A 123 -11.82 -13.47 -6.13
CA GLN A 123 -11.54 -12.95 -7.46
C GLN A 123 -12.61 -11.92 -7.84
N SER A 124 -12.19 -10.73 -8.28
CA SER A 124 -13.11 -9.71 -8.80
C SER A 124 -12.37 -8.65 -9.62
N ASP A 125 -13.09 -8.02 -10.52
CA ASP A 125 -12.70 -6.78 -11.20
C ASP A 125 -13.01 -5.59 -10.30
N ALA A 126 -12.00 -4.75 -10.01
CA ALA A 126 -12.14 -3.56 -9.18
C ALA A 126 -13.10 -2.50 -9.77
N THR A 127 -13.44 -2.61 -11.04
CA THR A 127 -14.44 -1.77 -11.70
C THR A 127 -15.87 -2.30 -11.57
N ASN A 128 -16.04 -3.50 -10.97
CA ASN A 128 -17.32 -4.15 -10.75
C ASN A 128 -17.31 -5.02 -9.48
N LEU A 129 -17.49 -4.39 -8.34
CA LEU A 129 -17.51 -5.03 -7.02
C LEU A 129 -18.95 -5.36 -6.60
N SER A 130 -19.74 -5.96 -7.48
CA SER A 130 -21.19 -6.22 -7.33
C SER A 130 -21.56 -7.06 -6.10
N PHE A 131 -20.61 -7.73 -5.48
CA PHE A 131 -20.83 -8.43 -4.21
C PHE A 131 -20.91 -7.49 -2.99
N PHE A 132 -20.50 -6.23 -3.11
CA PHE A 132 -20.78 -5.21 -2.13
C PHE A 132 -22.11 -4.50 -2.43
N LYS A 133 -22.88 -4.27 -1.38
CA LYS A 133 -24.02 -3.36 -1.45
C LYS A 133 -23.51 -1.92 -1.49
N ASP A 134 -24.34 -1.02 -1.99
CA ASP A 134 -24.06 0.42 -1.89
C ASP A 134 -23.88 0.83 -0.43
N ASN A 135 -22.97 1.77 -0.18
CA ASN A 135 -22.71 2.32 1.15
C ASN A 135 -22.42 1.24 2.23
N SER A 136 -21.62 0.22 1.91
CA SER A 136 -21.38 -0.90 2.84
C SER A 136 -19.93 -1.02 3.33
N VAL A 137 -19.00 -0.31 2.73
CA VAL A 137 -17.56 -0.36 3.00
C VAL A 137 -17.12 0.90 3.76
N ASP A 138 -16.39 0.74 4.86
CA ASP A 138 -15.89 1.87 5.66
C ASP A 138 -14.62 2.48 5.08
N CYS A 139 -13.76 1.67 4.46
CA CYS A 139 -12.58 2.16 3.76
C CYS A 139 -12.17 1.23 2.61
N VAL A 140 -11.85 1.84 1.46
CA VAL A 140 -11.07 1.22 0.39
C VAL A 140 -9.63 1.69 0.54
N ILE A 141 -8.69 0.74 0.66
CA ILE A 141 -7.25 1.01 0.74
C ILE A 141 -6.52 0.07 -0.21
N SER A 142 -5.85 0.62 -1.22
CA SER A 142 -5.37 -0.20 -2.34
C SER A 142 -4.22 0.45 -3.10
N ASP A 143 -3.47 -0.39 -3.81
CA ASP A 143 -2.35 -0.03 -4.71
C ASP A 143 -2.68 -0.51 -6.13
N PRO A 144 -3.50 0.24 -6.90
CA PRO A 144 -3.88 -0.14 -8.25
C PRO A 144 -2.69 -0.08 -9.22
N PRO A 145 -2.77 -0.75 -10.40
CA PRO A 145 -1.72 -0.71 -11.42
C PRO A 145 -1.29 0.71 -11.79
N TRP A 146 0.04 0.90 -11.99
CA TRP A 146 0.62 2.21 -12.35
C TRP A 146 0.87 2.36 -13.85
N GLY A 147 0.73 1.26 -14.62
CA GLY A 147 1.02 1.21 -16.06
C GLY A 147 2.50 0.94 -16.39
N ASP A 148 3.33 0.64 -15.39
CA ASP A 148 4.76 0.36 -15.59
C ASP A 148 5.02 -1.04 -16.17
N PHE A 149 4.21 -2.00 -15.81
CA PHE A 149 4.38 -3.42 -16.14
C PHE A 149 3.26 -3.95 -17.05
N GLU A 150 2.08 -3.38 -16.96
CA GLU A 150 0.88 -3.80 -17.69
C GLU A 150 0.62 -2.84 -18.86
N LYS A 151 1.34 -3.01 -19.96
CA LYS A 151 1.23 -2.13 -21.16
C LYS A 151 -0.14 -2.20 -21.86
N GLU A 152 -0.93 -3.23 -21.58
CA GLU A 152 -2.24 -3.45 -22.20
C GLU A 152 -3.39 -2.80 -21.42
N ILE A 153 -3.14 -2.29 -20.20
CA ILE A 153 -4.17 -1.68 -19.37
C ILE A 153 -4.30 -0.18 -19.68
N ASP A 154 -5.48 0.26 -20.06
CA ASP A 154 -5.83 1.68 -20.14
C ASP A 154 -5.98 2.26 -18.72
N ILE A 155 -4.87 2.75 -18.15
CA ILE A 155 -4.80 3.29 -16.78
C ILE A 155 -5.79 4.45 -16.56
N PRO A 156 -5.91 5.47 -17.45
CA PRO A 156 -6.92 6.51 -17.32
C PRO A 156 -8.35 5.98 -17.19
N LEU A 157 -8.72 5.03 -18.06
CA LEU A 157 -10.05 4.43 -18.06
C LEU A 157 -10.28 3.57 -16.80
N LEU A 158 -9.29 2.78 -16.40
CA LEU A 158 -9.33 1.99 -15.17
C LEU A 158 -9.62 2.88 -13.96
N TYR A 159 -8.88 3.97 -13.81
CA TYR A 159 -9.01 4.87 -12.66
C TYR A 159 -10.38 5.57 -12.63
N LYS A 160 -10.91 5.97 -13.77
CA LYS A 160 -12.27 6.52 -13.87
C LYS A 160 -13.32 5.51 -13.41
N LYS A 161 -13.26 4.28 -13.93
CA LYS A 161 -14.24 3.23 -13.60
C LYS A 161 -14.16 2.79 -12.15
N MET A 162 -12.93 2.54 -11.63
CA MET A 162 -12.78 2.12 -10.23
C MET A 162 -13.27 3.18 -9.26
N LEU A 163 -13.04 4.48 -9.52
CA LEU A 163 -13.53 5.55 -8.63
C LEU A 163 -15.06 5.64 -8.59
N VAL A 164 -15.75 5.36 -9.69
CA VAL A 164 -17.22 5.26 -9.71
C VAL A 164 -17.69 4.11 -8.83
N GLU A 165 -17.03 2.97 -8.92
CA GLU A 165 -17.40 1.79 -8.14
C GLU A 165 -17.04 1.97 -6.66
N PHE A 166 -15.88 2.57 -6.34
CA PHE A 166 -15.50 2.87 -4.97
C PHE A 166 -16.42 3.89 -4.31
N ASP A 167 -16.87 4.91 -5.07
CA ASP A 167 -17.90 5.81 -4.58
C ASP A 167 -19.20 5.06 -4.24
N ARG A 168 -19.66 4.17 -5.10
CA ARG A 168 -20.86 3.38 -4.86
C ARG A 168 -20.78 2.56 -3.56
N ILE A 169 -19.67 1.83 -3.34
CA ILE A 169 -19.55 0.90 -2.22
C ILE A 169 -19.20 1.57 -0.89
N LEU A 170 -18.51 2.72 -0.91
CA LEU A 170 -18.13 3.44 0.30
C LEU A 170 -19.36 4.02 1.00
N LYS A 171 -19.38 3.92 2.33
CA LYS A 171 -20.35 4.62 3.17
C LYS A 171 -20.15 6.13 3.08
N ASP A 172 -21.15 6.89 3.49
CA ASP A 172 -20.98 8.31 3.78
C ASP A 172 -19.87 8.48 4.84
N GLU A 173 -18.98 9.46 4.65
CA GLU A 173 -17.75 9.65 5.44
C GLU A 173 -16.75 8.49 5.32
N GLY A 174 -16.98 7.54 4.42
CA GLY A 174 -16.05 6.46 4.11
C GLY A 174 -14.75 6.98 3.52
N LYS A 175 -13.65 6.27 3.78
CA LYS A 175 -12.31 6.68 3.34
C LYS A 175 -11.88 5.93 2.08
N LEU A 176 -11.23 6.64 1.19
CA LEU A 176 -10.52 6.08 0.04
C LEU A 176 -9.03 6.41 0.17
N CYS A 177 -8.21 5.38 0.30
CA CYS A 177 -6.76 5.50 0.44
C CYS A 177 -6.09 4.80 -0.75
N ILE A 178 -5.44 5.57 -1.63
CA ILE A 178 -4.80 5.03 -2.84
C ILE A 178 -3.32 5.37 -2.87
N LEU A 179 -2.50 4.34 -3.10
CA LEU A 179 -1.09 4.49 -3.44
C LEU A 179 -0.95 4.36 -4.97
N THR A 180 -0.32 5.33 -5.63
CA THR A 180 -0.06 5.19 -7.07
C THR A 180 1.12 6.02 -7.55
N GLY A 181 1.87 5.47 -8.53
CA GLY A 181 2.86 6.19 -9.34
C GLY A 181 2.26 6.91 -10.55
N ALA A 182 1.07 6.50 -11.02
CA ALA A 182 0.35 7.13 -12.14
C ALA A 182 -0.42 8.39 -11.70
N LYS A 183 0.27 9.29 -11.01
CA LYS A 183 -0.28 10.44 -10.28
C LYS A 183 -1.20 11.31 -11.14
N ASN A 184 -0.77 11.69 -12.32
CA ASN A 184 -1.52 12.59 -13.21
C ASN A 184 -2.86 11.97 -13.63
N HIS A 185 -2.85 10.67 -13.93
CA HIS A 185 -4.08 9.95 -14.32
C HIS A 185 -5.05 9.83 -13.15
N PHE A 186 -4.54 9.56 -11.95
CA PHE A 186 -5.37 9.47 -10.76
C PHE A 186 -5.97 10.84 -10.39
N GLU A 187 -5.18 11.88 -10.36
CA GLU A 187 -5.63 13.25 -10.05
C GLU A 187 -6.68 13.74 -11.07
N GLN A 188 -6.51 13.40 -12.35
CA GLN A 188 -7.53 13.70 -13.36
C GLN A 188 -8.82 12.93 -13.11
N ALA A 189 -8.75 11.65 -12.80
CA ALA A 189 -9.92 10.84 -12.49
C ALA A 189 -10.66 11.35 -11.23
N VAL A 190 -9.91 11.78 -10.20
CA VAL A 190 -10.49 12.42 -9.00
C VAL A 190 -11.21 13.71 -9.34
N LYS A 191 -10.63 14.60 -10.15
CA LYS A 191 -11.27 15.86 -10.58
C LYS A 191 -12.57 15.64 -11.33
N GLU A 192 -12.65 14.58 -12.12
CA GLU A 192 -13.83 14.22 -12.90
C GLU A 192 -14.91 13.51 -12.07
N ASN A 193 -14.55 12.94 -10.92
CA ASN A 193 -15.50 12.28 -10.03
C ASN A 193 -16.23 13.29 -9.14
N LYS A 194 -17.57 13.29 -9.17
CA LYS A 194 -18.41 14.28 -8.47
C LYS A 194 -18.22 14.25 -6.95
N THR A 195 -17.99 13.09 -6.38
CA THR A 195 -17.86 12.90 -4.93
C THR A 195 -16.46 13.26 -4.46
N PHE A 196 -15.42 12.73 -5.12
CA PHE A 196 -14.06 12.88 -4.65
C PHE A 196 -13.37 14.17 -5.08
N SER A 197 -13.89 14.91 -6.09
CA SER A 197 -13.28 16.15 -6.57
C SER A 197 -13.12 17.22 -5.48
N LYS A 198 -14.04 17.27 -4.50
CA LYS A 198 -13.96 18.18 -3.34
C LYS A 198 -12.70 17.99 -2.48
N ASN A 199 -12.12 16.78 -2.46
CA ASN A 199 -10.95 16.46 -1.64
C ASN A 199 -9.66 17.09 -2.19
N SER A 200 -9.59 17.42 -3.47
CA SER A 200 -8.39 17.97 -4.12
C SER A 200 -7.97 19.35 -3.54
N GLN A 201 -8.83 19.98 -2.77
CA GLN A 201 -8.55 21.24 -2.07
C GLN A 201 -8.05 21.03 -0.63
N ASN A 202 -8.03 19.80 -0.13
CA ASN A 202 -7.51 19.48 1.20
C ASN A 202 -5.97 19.37 1.14
N PRO A 203 -5.20 20.07 2.00
CA PRO A 203 -3.75 19.96 2.05
C PRO A 203 -3.25 18.55 2.36
N ASP A 204 -4.02 17.74 3.10
CA ASP A 204 -3.67 16.37 3.46
C ASP A 204 -4.09 15.34 2.40
N PHE A 205 -4.64 15.81 1.28
CA PHE A 205 -5.10 14.96 0.19
C PHE A 205 -4.00 14.06 -0.41
N LYS A 206 -2.76 14.53 -0.42
CA LYS A 206 -1.65 13.89 -1.12
C LYS A 206 -0.35 13.95 -0.34
N THR A 207 0.35 12.82 -0.26
CA THR A 207 1.72 12.72 0.27
C THR A 207 2.62 12.02 -0.73
N ASP A 208 3.68 12.68 -1.17
CA ASP A 208 4.67 12.08 -2.07
C ASP A 208 5.58 11.10 -1.33
N VAL A 209 5.81 9.94 -1.94
CA VAL A 209 6.60 8.84 -1.37
C VAL A 209 7.52 8.21 -2.42
N LEU A 210 8.50 7.42 -1.95
CA LEU A 210 9.34 6.59 -2.81
C LEU A 210 9.06 5.11 -2.50
N VAL A 211 8.58 4.37 -3.49
CA VAL A 211 8.31 2.94 -3.39
C VAL A 211 9.32 2.19 -4.26
N ASN A 212 10.24 1.45 -3.65
CA ASN A 212 11.29 0.73 -4.35
C ASN A 212 12.08 1.62 -5.35
N GLY A 213 12.32 2.90 -4.97
CA GLY A 213 13.00 3.88 -5.81
C GLY A 213 12.13 4.59 -6.84
N LYS A 214 10.87 4.22 -6.99
CA LYS A 214 9.91 4.87 -7.90
C LYS A 214 9.14 5.97 -7.16
N LYS A 215 8.94 7.10 -7.82
CA LYS A 215 8.11 8.21 -7.29
C LYS A 215 6.64 7.84 -7.36
N ALA A 216 5.97 7.88 -6.22
CA ALA A 216 4.54 7.61 -6.07
C ALA A 216 3.91 8.64 -5.12
N SER A 217 2.59 8.57 -4.96
CA SER A 217 1.88 9.35 -3.94
C SER A 217 0.81 8.50 -3.27
N ILE A 218 0.62 8.76 -1.99
CA ILE A 218 -0.52 8.28 -1.23
C ILE A 218 -1.57 9.38 -1.25
N TYR A 219 -2.80 9.01 -1.60
CA TYR A 219 -3.96 9.89 -1.63
C TYR A 219 -4.96 9.45 -0.57
N LEU A 220 -5.41 10.42 0.24
CA LEU A 220 -6.39 10.21 1.30
C LEU A 220 -7.64 11.05 0.98
N LEU A 221 -8.72 10.38 0.61
CA LEU A 221 -9.97 10.99 0.21
C LEU A 221 -11.11 10.54 1.13
N LYS A 222 -12.15 11.38 1.22
CA LYS A 222 -13.42 11.05 1.88
C LYS A 222 -14.58 11.13 0.90
N LYS A 223 -15.53 10.24 1.07
CA LYS A 223 -16.83 10.31 0.41
C LYS A 223 -17.73 11.39 1.00
#